data_6bc0b99ab527b3a5e2e3dd622baae2da
#
_entry.id   6bc0b99ab527b3a5e2e3dd622baae2da
#
_cell.length_a   1.000
_cell.length_b   1.000
_cell.length_c   1.000
_cell.angle_alpha   90.00
_cell.angle_beta   90.00
_cell.angle_gamma   90.00
#
_symmetry.space_group_name_H-M   'P 1'
#
loop_
_entity.id
_entity.type
_entity.pdbx_description
1 polymer ?
#
loop_
_entity_poly.entity_id
_entity_poly.type
_entity_poly.pdbx_seq_one_letter_code
_entity_poly.pdbx_strand_id
1 'polypeptide(L)'
;MTQLSGLFWFILMIVPLILLQRLLHREIQAVFLILSRDARITMTIFSIIFLPGVFLHEFSHFVMAKLLGVRTGNFSVFPQSLPDGRLQLGYVETGRADIVRDSLIGAAPLIVGTIFVAYVAIYRFEMRVMWDVLRNGQINLFWMAARALPNVRDFYLWFYLVFAVSSTMMPSDSDRHAWLELVISIGVLFSITLLFGAGPWMLNNIAPRISSFLGFVAVIFGLSNFVHVLLILPTALAHRLLARVTGLDTA
;
A
#
# COMPACT_ATOMS: atom_id res chain seq x y z
N MET A 1 -21.51 -8.32 -15.67
CA MET A 1 -20.92 -7.83 -14.42
C MET A 1 -21.59 -6.50 -14.09
N THR A 2 -21.99 -6.30 -12.85
CA THR A 2 -22.62 -5.02 -12.43
C THR A 2 -21.64 -3.88 -12.64
N GLN A 3 -22.13 -2.71 -13.07
CA GLN A 3 -21.31 -1.53 -13.39
C GLN A 3 -20.46 -1.03 -12.19
N LEU A 4 -20.75 -1.50 -10.97
CA LEU A 4 -20.08 -1.14 -9.73
C LEU A 4 -19.21 -2.26 -9.14
N SER A 5 -19.04 -3.40 -9.83
CA SER A 5 -18.30 -4.56 -9.29
C SER A 5 -16.84 -4.20 -8.95
N GLY A 6 -16.18 -3.37 -9.73
CA GLY A 6 -14.79 -2.95 -9.46
C GLY A 6 -14.64 -2.11 -8.19
N LEU A 7 -15.59 -1.22 -7.91
CA LEU A 7 -15.61 -0.44 -6.68
C LEU A 7 -15.80 -1.34 -5.45
N PHE A 8 -16.72 -2.31 -5.55
CA PHE A 8 -16.94 -3.29 -4.49
C PHE A 8 -15.66 -4.06 -4.17
N TRP A 9 -15.00 -4.62 -5.18
CA TRP A 9 -13.74 -5.34 -5.00
C TRP A 9 -12.60 -4.45 -4.48
N PHE A 10 -12.53 -3.20 -4.94
CA PHE A 10 -11.55 -2.24 -4.46
C PHE A 10 -11.70 -1.98 -2.95
N ILE A 11 -12.92 -1.69 -2.49
CA ILE A 11 -13.21 -1.47 -1.06
C ILE A 11 -12.92 -2.73 -0.25
N LEU A 12 -13.34 -3.90 -0.76
CA LEU A 12 -13.12 -5.19 -0.12
C LEU A 12 -11.64 -5.51 0.06
N MET A 13 -10.75 -5.01 -0.79
CA MET A 13 -9.31 -5.28 -0.71
C MET A 13 -8.52 -4.18 0.00
N ILE A 14 -8.90 -2.90 -0.12
CA ILE A 14 -8.17 -1.80 0.53
C ILE A 14 -8.39 -1.77 2.05
N VAL A 15 -9.59 -2.08 2.52
CA VAL A 15 -9.90 -2.08 3.96
C VAL A 15 -9.08 -3.13 4.71
N PRO A 16 -9.07 -4.42 4.30
CA PRO A 16 -8.17 -5.39 4.92
C PRO A 16 -6.70 -5.01 4.82
N LEU A 17 -6.26 -4.43 3.69
CA LEU A 17 -4.86 -4.02 3.53
C LEU A 17 -4.43 -3.04 4.61
N ILE A 18 -5.23 -2.00 4.87
CA ILE A 18 -4.95 -1.02 5.92
C ILE A 18 -4.90 -1.67 7.32
N LEU A 19 -5.82 -2.59 7.60
CA LEU A 19 -5.88 -3.28 8.89
C LEU A 19 -4.71 -4.25 9.08
N LEU A 20 -4.41 -5.06 8.07
CA LEU A 20 -3.33 -6.04 8.09
C LEU A 20 -1.97 -5.37 8.19
N GLN A 21 -1.76 -4.26 7.47
CA GLN A 21 -0.55 -3.45 7.55
C GLN A 21 -0.32 -2.94 8.98
N ARG A 22 -1.34 -2.34 9.61
CA ARG A 22 -1.24 -1.84 11.00
C ARG A 22 -0.95 -2.97 11.98
N LEU A 23 -1.65 -4.09 11.82
CA LEU A 23 -1.43 -5.27 12.67
C LEU A 23 -0.01 -5.80 12.53
N LEU A 24 0.47 -5.99 11.30
CA LEU A 24 1.81 -6.52 11.04
C LEU A 24 2.90 -5.58 11.57
N HIS A 25 2.76 -4.27 11.39
CA HIS A 25 3.69 -3.28 11.94
C HIS A 25 3.76 -3.37 13.47
N ARG A 26 2.62 -3.47 14.14
CA ARG A 26 2.54 -3.64 15.59
C ARG A 26 3.24 -4.92 16.06
N GLU A 27 2.96 -6.05 15.40
CA GLU A 27 3.57 -7.34 15.76
C GLU A 27 5.10 -7.34 15.55
N ILE A 28 5.58 -6.74 14.45
CA ILE A 28 7.03 -6.60 14.19
C ILE A 28 7.68 -5.72 15.25
N GLN A 29 7.09 -4.57 15.59
CA GLN A 29 7.61 -3.67 16.61
C GLN A 29 7.63 -4.35 17.99
N ALA A 30 6.58 -5.08 18.34
CA ALA A 30 6.50 -5.81 19.61
C ALA A 30 7.61 -6.87 19.73
N VAL A 31 7.84 -7.67 18.68
CA VAL A 31 8.93 -8.65 18.64
C VAL A 31 10.29 -7.98 18.91
N PHE A 32 10.60 -6.90 18.20
CA PHE A 32 11.89 -6.21 18.36
C PHE A 32 11.99 -5.46 19.68
N LEU A 33 10.89 -4.96 20.23
CA LEU A 33 10.88 -4.31 21.53
C LEU A 33 11.17 -5.31 22.67
N ILE A 34 10.59 -6.50 22.62
CA ILE A 34 10.89 -7.57 23.60
C ILE A 34 12.35 -8.01 23.51
N LEU A 35 12.89 -8.14 22.29
CA LEU A 35 14.26 -8.60 22.07
C LEU A 35 15.31 -7.55 22.47
N SER A 36 15.11 -6.29 22.08
CA SER A 36 16.09 -5.21 22.31
C SER A 36 15.95 -4.54 23.67
N ARG A 37 14.74 -4.53 24.23
CA ARG A 37 14.35 -3.78 25.43
C ARG A 37 14.62 -2.27 25.33
N ASP A 38 14.80 -1.78 24.09
CA ASP A 38 15.09 -0.40 23.80
C ASP A 38 14.26 0.07 22.60
N ALA A 39 13.45 1.10 22.82
CA ALA A 39 12.58 1.66 21.78
C ALA A 39 13.38 2.26 20.60
N ARG A 40 14.58 2.82 20.85
CA ARG A 40 15.41 3.41 19.79
C ARG A 40 15.97 2.33 18.87
N ILE A 41 16.46 1.21 19.46
CA ILE A 41 16.96 0.06 18.70
C ILE A 41 15.81 -0.54 17.89
N THR A 42 14.64 -0.74 18.50
CA THR A 42 13.44 -1.22 17.83
C THR A 42 13.08 -0.35 16.62
N MET A 43 13.04 0.96 16.79
CA MET A 43 12.75 1.92 15.72
C MET A 43 13.78 1.86 14.59
N THR A 44 15.06 1.74 14.93
CA THR A 44 16.14 1.64 13.96
C THR A 44 16.00 0.37 13.10
N ILE A 45 15.77 -0.79 13.74
CA ILE A 45 15.57 -2.05 13.04
C ILE A 45 14.31 -1.99 12.14
N PHE A 46 13.20 -1.46 12.66
CA PHE A 46 11.97 -1.28 11.90
C PHE A 46 12.20 -0.40 10.66
N SER A 47 12.91 0.71 10.82
CA SER A 47 13.23 1.62 9.70
C SER A 47 14.11 0.95 8.63
N ILE A 48 15.06 0.11 9.03
CA ILE A 48 15.91 -0.65 8.09
C ILE A 48 15.08 -1.67 7.31
N ILE A 49 14.18 -2.39 7.99
CA ILE A 49 13.31 -3.39 7.35
C ILE A 49 12.42 -2.74 6.29
N PHE A 50 11.90 -1.55 6.54
CA PHE A 50 11.00 -0.85 5.64
C PHE A 50 11.69 0.17 4.73
N LEU A 51 13.03 0.32 4.83
CA LEU A 51 13.79 1.33 4.08
C LEU A 51 13.49 1.37 2.58
N PRO A 52 13.45 0.24 1.83
CA PRO A 52 13.13 0.30 0.41
C PRO A 52 11.74 0.85 0.11
N GLY A 53 10.78 0.51 0.96
CA GLY A 53 9.41 0.98 0.85
C GLY A 53 9.29 2.46 1.22
N VAL A 54 9.92 2.89 2.32
CA VAL A 54 9.98 4.32 2.73
C VAL A 54 10.68 5.15 1.66
N PHE A 55 11.80 4.66 1.12
CA PHE A 55 12.49 5.34 0.03
C PHE A 55 11.56 5.55 -1.18
N LEU A 56 10.86 4.50 -1.62
CA LEU A 56 9.94 4.61 -2.75
C LEU A 56 8.79 5.57 -2.45
N HIS A 57 8.27 5.56 -1.22
CA HIS A 57 7.21 6.45 -0.74
C HIS A 57 7.63 7.91 -0.86
N GLU A 58 8.69 8.30 -0.17
CA GLU A 58 9.17 9.68 -0.15
C GLU A 58 9.65 10.14 -1.54
N PHE A 59 10.34 9.24 -2.27
CA PHE A 59 10.78 9.54 -3.63
C PHE A 59 9.61 9.77 -4.58
N SER A 60 8.48 9.08 -4.39
CA SER A 60 7.27 9.29 -5.20
C SER A 60 6.66 10.67 -4.98
N HIS A 61 6.60 11.15 -3.73
CA HIS A 61 6.19 12.53 -3.42
C HIS A 61 7.11 13.55 -4.10
N PHE A 62 8.42 13.35 -3.97
CA PHE A 62 9.40 14.24 -4.58
C PHE A 62 9.26 14.32 -6.10
N VAL A 63 9.17 13.17 -6.78
CA VAL A 63 9.01 13.11 -8.24
C VAL A 63 7.70 13.75 -8.67
N MET A 64 6.59 13.43 -8.00
CA MET A 64 5.29 13.99 -8.34
C MET A 64 5.26 15.51 -8.14
N ALA A 65 5.83 16.02 -7.05
CA ALA A 65 5.94 17.47 -6.83
C ALA A 65 6.73 18.15 -7.96
N LYS A 66 7.87 17.58 -8.37
CA LYS A 66 8.66 18.09 -9.49
C LYS A 66 7.89 18.06 -10.82
N LEU A 67 7.18 16.97 -11.13
CA LEU A 67 6.37 16.84 -12.34
C LEU A 67 5.24 17.89 -12.39
N LEU A 68 4.68 18.22 -11.22
CA LEU A 68 3.60 19.21 -11.11
C LEU A 68 4.11 20.66 -10.95
N GLY A 69 5.44 20.87 -11.00
CA GLY A 69 6.05 22.20 -10.88
C GLY A 69 5.98 22.79 -9.44
N VAL A 70 5.79 21.94 -8.43
CA VAL A 70 5.78 22.35 -7.01
C VAL A 70 7.21 22.33 -6.48
N ARG A 71 7.58 23.38 -5.75
CA ARG A 71 8.91 23.48 -5.13
C ARG A 71 9.07 22.40 -4.05
N THR A 72 10.23 21.77 -4.02
CA THR A 72 10.59 20.77 -3.00
C THR A 72 11.74 21.31 -2.15
N GLY A 73 11.67 21.10 -0.84
CA GLY A 73 12.72 21.40 0.12
C GLY A 73 13.55 20.16 0.49
N ASN A 74 13.73 19.95 1.79
CA ASN A 74 14.50 18.84 2.31
C ASN A 74 13.83 17.49 2.03
N PHE A 75 14.67 16.47 1.83
CA PHE A 75 14.26 15.09 1.63
C PHE A 75 15.05 14.20 2.59
N SER A 76 14.34 13.34 3.34
CA SER A 76 14.99 12.36 4.22
C SER A 76 14.22 11.04 4.20
N VAL A 77 14.96 9.95 4.22
CA VAL A 77 14.47 8.59 4.41
C VAL A 77 14.87 8.01 5.78
N PHE A 78 15.51 8.83 6.61
CA PHE A 78 15.89 8.44 7.95
C PHE A 78 14.81 8.81 8.96
N PRO A 79 14.56 7.92 9.95
CA PRO A 79 13.52 8.13 10.93
C PRO A 79 13.85 9.34 11.83
N GLN A 80 12.81 10.11 12.14
CA GLN A 80 12.85 11.20 13.08
C GLN A 80 11.74 11.08 14.11
N SER A 81 12.03 11.37 15.36
CA SER A 81 11.02 11.45 16.41
C SER A 81 10.36 12.83 16.38
N LEU A 82 9.05 12.85 16.21
CA LEU A 82 8.26 14.07 16.28
C LEU A 82 8.07 14.52 17.74
N PRO A 83 7.77 15.82 17.99
CA PRO A 83 7.55 16.34 19.33
C PRO A 83 6.39 15.67 20.08
N ASP A 84 5.45 15.08 19.37
CA ASP A 84 4.30 14.34 19.91
C ASP A 84 4.62 12.86 20.24
N GLY A 85 5.88 12.45 20.10
CA GLY A 85 6.36 11.09 20.35
C GLY A 85 6.12 10.10 19.20
N ARG A 86 5.47 10.52 18.12
CA ARG A 86 5.32 9.68 16.93
C ARG A 86 6.63 9.58 16.16
N LEU A 87 6.81 8.46 15.46
CA LEU A 87 7.95 8.23 14.57
C LEU A 87 7.55 8.57 13.14
N GLN A 88 8.30 9.45 12.51
CA GLN A 88 8.25 9.71 11.07
C GLN A 88 9.41 8.98 10.41
N LEU A 89 9.11 8.01 9.53
CA LEU A 89 10.12 7.15 8.89
C LEU A 89 10.92 7.87 7.80
N GLY A 90 10.29 8.83 7.14
CA GLY A 90 10.87 9.70 6.13
C GLY A 90 10.02 10.95 5.94
N TYR A 91 10.50 11.92 5.17
CA TYR A 91 9.71 13.08 4.78
C TYR A 91 10.25 13.76 3.52
N VAL A 92 9.36 14.45 2.83
CA VAL A 92 9.68 15.42 1.76
C VAL A 92 8.96 16.73 2.07
N GLU A 93 9.71 17.80 2.13
CA GLU A 93 9.11 19.12 2.23
C GLU A 93 8.61 19.55 0.85
N THR A 94 7.35 19.91 0.76
CA THR A 94 6.72 20.43 -0.46
C THR A 94 6.21 21.86 -0.20
N GLY A 95 6.39 22.72 -1.20
CA GLY A 95 5.82 24.07 -1.16
C GLY A 95 4.29 24.02 -1.24
N ARG A 96 3.64 25.15 -0.94
CA ARG A 96 2.19 25.29 -1.08
C ARG A 96 1.76 25.04 -2.52
N ALA A 97 0.72 24.24 -2.70
CA ALA A 97 0.13 23.90 -3.99
C ALA A 97 -1.40 24.11 -3.93
N ASP A 98 -2.05 24.07 -5.07
CA ASP A 98 -3.50 24.01 -5.13
C ASP A 98 -3.99 22.59 -4.74
N ILE A 99 -5.29 22.49 -4.42
CA ILE A 99 -5.93 21.26 -3.92
C ILE A 99 -5.65 20.06 -4.83
N VAL A 100 -5.66 20.25 -6.15
CA VAL A 100 -5.47 19.15 -7.12
C VAL A 100 -4.03 18.64 -7.09
N ARG A 101 -3.05 19.56 -7.18
CA ARG A 101 -1.63 19.19 -7.13
C ARG A 101 -1.26 18.56 -5.82
N ASP A 102 -1.75 19.13 -4.71
CA ASP A 102 -1.48 18.64 -3.38
C ASP A 102 -2.06 17.23 -3.15
N SER A 103 -3.30 16.99 -3.60
CA SER A 103 -3.91 15.67 -3.56
C SER A 103 -3.19 14.64 -4.44
N LEU A 104 -2.67 15.03 -5.60
CA LEU A 104 -1.89 14.14 -6.46
C LEU A 104 -0.52 13.82 -5.87
N ILE A 105 0.14 14.81 -5.24
CA ILE A 105 1.39 14.58 -4.51
C ILE A 105 1.12 13.61 -3.36
N GLY A 106 0.07 13.83 -2.57
CA GLY A 106 -0.30 12.96 -1.47
C GLY A 106 -0.69 11.54 -1.90
N ALA A 107 -1.23 11.36 -3.12
CA ALA A 107 -1.57 10.05 -3.68
C ALA A 107 -0.37 9.33 -4.34
N ALA A 108 0.74 10.02 -4.56
CA ALA A 108 1.88 9.49 -5.32
C ALA A 108 2.44 8.17 -4.78
N PRO A 109 2.62 7.97 -3.46
CA PRO A 109 3.11 6.70 -2.92
C PRO A 109 2.17 5.53 -3.21
N LEU A 110 0.87 5.74 -3.11
CA LEU A 110 -0.13 4.73 -3.41
C LEU A 110 -0.10 4.35 -4.90
N ILE A 111 0.01 5.34 -5.78
CA ILE A 111 0.08 5.11 -7.23
C ILE A 111 1.36 4.35 -7.60
N VAL A 112 2.52 4.85 -7.16
CA VAL A 112 3.83 4.27 -7.49
C VAL A 112 4.00 2.90 -6.83
N GLY A 113 3.57 2.75 -5.58
CA GLY A 113 3.58 1.45 -4.88
C GLY A 113 2.69 0.42 -5.57
N THR A 114 1.48 0.81 -5.99
CA THR A 114 0.59 -0.06 -6.77
C THR A 114 1.22 -0.49 -8.10
N ILE A 115 1.84 0.43 -8.84
CA ILE A 115 2.54 0.14 -10.09
C ILE A 115 3.72 -0.82 -9.84
N PHE A 116 4.49 -0.59 -8.76
CA PHE A 116 5.61 -1.45 -8.39
C PHE A 116 5.16 -2.88 -8.09
N VAL A 117 4.13 -3.05 -7.24
CA VAL A 117 3.58 -4.37 -6.91
C VAL A 117 3.02 -5.06 -8.14
N ALA A 118 2.33 -4.32 -9.04
CA ALA A 118 1.85 -4.83 -10.31
C ALA A 118 2.99 -5.31 -11.21
N TYR A 119 4.07 -4.55 -11.30
CA TYR A 119 5.27 -4.93 -12.06
C TYR A 119 5.85 -6.25 -11.56
N VAL A 120 6.05 -6.37 -10.24
CA VAL A 120 6.59 -7.60 -9.65
C VAL A 120 5.65 -8.78 -9.88
N ALA A 121 4.35 -8.59 -9.64
CA ALA A 121 3.33 -9.63 -9.85
C ALA A 121 3.36 -10.17 -11.29
N ILE A 122 3.41 -9.27 -12.27
CA ILE A 122 3.29 -9.63 -13.68
C ILE A 122 4.61 -10.21 -14.24
N TYR A 123 5.74 -9.55 -13.95
CA TYR A 123 7.00 -9.82 -14.64
C TYR A 123 8.00 -10.65 -13.82
N ARG A 124 7.82 -10.75 -12.49
CA ARG A 124 8.71 -11.52 -11.62
C ARG A 124 8.07 -12.78 -11.09
N PHE A 125 6.76 -12.72 -10.78
CA PHE A 125 6.01 -13.86 -10.25
C PHE A 125 5.12 -14.53 -11.31
N GLU A 126 5.09 -14.01 -12.54
CA GLU A 126 4.30 -14.56 -13.65
C GLU A 126 2.82 -14.80 -13.30
N MET A 127 2.26 -13.92 -12.45
CA MET A 127 0.90 -14.07 -11.92
C MET A 127 -0.18 -14.09 -13.01
N ARG A 128 0.13 -13.60 -14.23
CA ARG A 128 -0.78 -13.73 -15.39
C ARG A 128 -1.02 -15.19 -15.75
N VAL A 129 0.06 -15.98 -15.83
CA VAL A 129 -0.03 -17.41 -16.14
C VAL A 129 -0.83 -18.14 -15.06
N MET A 130 -0.55 -17.83 -13.79
CA MET A 130 -1.28 -18.41 -12.67
C MET A 130 -2.77 -18.04 -12.71
N TRP A 131 -3.09 -16.79 -13.08
CA TRP A 131 -4.47 -16.33 -13.23
C TRP A 131 -5.21 -17.05 -14.36
N ASP A 132 -4.58 -17.22 -15.52
CA ASP A 132 -5.17 -17.91 -16.67
C ASP A 132 -5.42 -19.39 -16.35
N VAL A 133 -4.48 -20.05 -15.68
CA VAL A 133 -4.64 -21.43 -15.19
C VAL A 133 -5.83 -21.54 -14.24
N LEU A 134 -5.98 -20.60 -13.30
CA LEU A 134 -7.10 -20.57 -12.36
C LEU A 134 -8.44 -20.33 -13.06
N ARG A 135 -8.50 -19.39 -13.99
CA ARG A 135 -9.71 -19.10 -14.79
C ARG A 135 -10.18 -20.29 -15.62
N ASN A 136 -9.25 -21.10 -16.09
CA ASN A 136 -9.54 -22.33 -16.84
C ASN A 136 -9.90 -23.53 -15.93
N GLY A 137 -10.06 -23.30 -14.62
CA GLY A 137 -10.43 -24.34 -13.67
C GLY A 137 -9.32 -25.36 -13.36
N GLN A 138 -8.10 -25.12 -13.79
CA GLN A 138 -6.96 -26.04 -13.63
C GLN A 138 -6.34 -25.89 -12.22
N ILE A 139 -7.11 -26.17 -11.18
CA ILE A 139 -6.72 -25.93 -9.77
C ILE A 139 -5.43 -26.67 -9.40
N ASN A 140 -5.23 -27.88 -9.88
CA ASN A 140 -4.02 -28.67 -9.59
C ASN A 140 -2.77 -27.98 -10.17
N LEU A 141 -2.86 -27.48 -11.40
CA LEU A 141 -1.75 -26.76 -12.03
C LEU A 141 -1.46 -25.43 -11.33
N PHE A 142 -2.50 -24.74 -10.89
CA PHE A 142 -2.35 -23.54 -10.06
C PHE A 142 -1.54 -23.82 -8.78
N TRP A 143 -1.89 -24.88 -8.03
CA TRP A 143 -1.14 -25.26 -6.84
C TRP A 143 0.30 -25.71 -7.13
N MET A 144 0.54 -26.39 -8.26
CA MET A 144 1.90 -26.72 -8.69
C MET A 144 2.71 -25.44 -8.98
N ALA A 145 2.15 -24.49 -9.71
CA ALA A 145 2.78 -23.20 -9.99
C ALA A 145 3.04 -22.40 -8.69
N ALA A 146 2.09 -22.35 -7.78
CA ALA A 146 2.23 -21.67 -6.49
C ALA A 146 3.39 -22.27 -5.64
N ARG A 147 3.52 -23.60 -5.61
CA ARG A 147 4.63 -24.28 -4.92
C ARG A 147 5.98 -24.05 -5.60
N ALA A 148 6.00 -23.77 -6.88
CA ALA A 148 7.21 -23.49 -7.64
C ALA A 148 7.69 -22.04 -7.51
N LEU A 149 6.85 -21.10 -7.06
CA LEU A 149 7.20 -19.69 -6.90
C LEU A 149 8.50 -19.44 -6.11
N PRO A 150 8.78 -20.10 -4.97
CA PRO A 150 10.03 -19.90 -4.25
C PRO A 150 11.30 -20.27 -5.03
N ASN A 151 11.16 -21.04 -6.12
CA ASN A 151 12.28 -21.44 -6.99
C ASN A 151 12.51 -20.43 -8.15
N VAL A 152 11.64 -19.43 -8.30
CA VAL A 152 11.85 -18.37 -9.29
C VAL A 152 13.09 -17.55 -8.88
N ARG A 153 13.87 -17.17 -9.89
CA ARG A 153 15.08 -16.38 -9.66
C ARG A 153 14.77 -15.11 -8.85
N ASP A 154 15.56 -14.90 -7.80
CA ASP A 154 15.47 -13.74 -6.91
C ASP A 154 14.10 -13.60 -6.21
N PHE A 155 13.33 -14.70 -6.06
CA PHE A 155 12.00 -14.69 -5.44
C PHE A 155 11.97 -14.01 -4.08
N TYR A 156 12.89 -14.36 -3.18
CA TYR A 156 12.92 -13.83 -1.81
C TYR A 156 13.20 -12.32 -1.78
N LEU A 157 14.04 -11.82 -2.71
CA LEU A 157 14.28 -10.40 -2.87
C LEU A 157 13.01 -9.67 -3.32
N TRP A 158 12.34 -10.18 -4.36
CA TRP A 158 11.12 -9.56 -4.87
C TRP A 158 9.96 -9.67 -3.89
N PHE A 159 9.86 -10.77 -3.16
CA PHE A 159 8.88 -10.95 -2.09
C PHE A 159 9.08 -9.92 -0.98
N TYR A 160 10.33 -9.76 -0.52
CA TYR A 160 10.67 -8.73 0.47
C TYR A 160 10.36 -7.31 -0.02
N LEU A 161 10.69 -6.99 -1.27
CA LEU A 161 10.40 -5.66 -1.83
C LEU A 161 8.89 -5.41 -1.95
N VAL A 162 8.10 -6.41 -2.38
CA VAL A 162 6.63 -6.31 -2.38
C VAL A 162 6.11 -6.09 -0.98
N PHE A 163 6.61 -6.82 0.01
CA PHE A 163 6.25 -6.63 1.41
C PHE A 163 6.58 -5.21 1.88
N ALA A 164 7.83 -4.75 1.72
CA ALA A 164 8.26 -3.44 2.19
C ALA A 164 7.47 -2.30 1.52
N VAL A 165 7.29 -2.36 0.20
CA VAL A 165 6.57 -1.32 -0.56
C VAL A 165 5.08 -1.35 -0.23
N SER A 166 4.43 -2.51 -0.23
CA SER A 166 2.99 -2.59 0.08
C SER A 166 2.68 -2.21 1.53
N SER A 167 3.64 -2.36 2.45
CA SER A 167 3.52 -1.94 3.85
C SER A 167 3.66 -0.42 4.06
N THR A 168 4.23 0.30 3.11
CA THR A 168 4.49 1.75 3.25
C THR A 168 3.79 2.61 2.21
N MET A 169 3.13 2.02 1.20
CA MET A 169 2.50 2.78 0.11
C MET A 169 1.23 3.53 0.52
N MET A 170 0.63 3.23 1.69
CA MET A 170 -0.58 3.92 2.13
C MET A 170 -0.27 5.36 2.52
N PRO A 171 -1.05 6.33 2.01
CA PRO A 171 -0.85 7.73 2.36
C PRO A 171 -1.05 8.00 3.86
N SER A 172 -0.17 8.78 4.44
CA SER A 172 -0.24 9.25 5.82
C SER A 172 -1.36 10.28 6.04
N ASP A 173 -1.59 10.69 7.27
CA ASP A 173 -2.58 11.74 7.56
C ASP A 173 -2.18 13.07 6.93
N SER A 174 -0.89 13.39 6.89
CA SER A 174 -0.35 14.57 6.20
C SER A 174 -0.56 14.51 4.68
N ASP A 175 -0.45 13.34 4.06
CA ASP A 175 -0.62 13.19 2.62
C ASP A 175 -2.08 13.36 2.16
N ARG A 176 -3.02 13.15 3.08
CA ARG A 176 -4.46 13.17 2.80
C ARG A 176 -5.15 14.48 3.19
N HIS A 177 -4.42 15.48 3.68
CA HIS A 177 -5.03 16.70 4.22
C HIS A 177 -5.91 17.46 3.20
N ALA A 178 -5.53 17.48 1.90
CA ALA A 178 -6.31 18.12 0.83
C ALA A 178 -7.41 17.21 0.22
N TRP A 179 -7.47 15.92 0.59
CA TRP A 179 -8.38 14.97 -0.07
C TRP A 179 -9.85 15.24 0.21
N LEU A 180 -10.20 15.70 1.41
CA LEU A 180 -11.60 16.03 1.73
C LEU A 180 -12.11 17.15 0.83
N GLU A 181 -11.32 18.20 0.65
CA GLU A 181 -11.66 19.35 -0.21
C GLU A 181 -11.79 18.91 -1.67
N LEU A 182 -10.89 18.02 -2.14
CA LEU A 182 -10.95 17.43 -3.48
C LEU A 182 -12.24 16.61 -3.67
N VAL A 183 -12.57 15.74 -2.71
CA VAL A 183 -13.78 14.90 -2.77
C VAL A 183 -15.04 15.74 -2.79
N ILE A 184 -15.10 16.80 -1.98
CA ILE A 184 -16.24 17.75 -1.99
C ILE A 184 -16.34 18.43 -3.36
N SER A 185 -15.23 18.92 -3.90
CA SER A 185 -15.20 19.61 -5.21
C SER A 185 -15.66 18.69 -6.35
N ILE A 186 -15.15 17.45 -6.38
CA ILE A 186 -15.59 16.43 -7.34
C ILE A 186 -17.07 16.09 -7.14
N GLY A 187 -17.53 15.95 -5.91
CA GLY A 187 -18.93 15.66 -5.58
C GLY A 187 -19.88 16.75 -6.07
N VAL A 188 -19.52 18.02 -5.90
CA VAL A 188 -20.29 19.16 -6.42
C VAL A 188 -20.34 19.13 -7.94
N LEU A 189 -19.18 18.97 -8.62
CA LEU A 189 -19.11 18.88 -10.06
C LEU A 189 -19.94 17.71 -10.61
N PHE A 190 -19.84 16.55 -9.97
CA PHE A 190 -20.62 15.37 -10.32
C PHE A 190 -22.13 15.62 -10.15
N SER A 191 -22.54 16.26 -9.06
CA SER A 191 -23.95 16.61 -8.84
C SER A 191 -24.49 17.57 -9.92
N ILE A 192 -23.70 18.57 -10.29
CA ILE A 192 -24.04 19.49 -11.38
C ILE A 192 -24.23 18.73 -12.70
N THR A 193 -23.30 17.84 -13.08
CA THR A 193 -23.40 17.06 -14.32
C THR A 193 -24.63 16.13 -14.33
N LEU A 194 -25.01 15.57 -13.19
CA LEU A 194 -26.25 14.80 -13.06
C LEU A 194 -27.52 15.66 -13.29
N LEU A 195 -27.54 16.87 -12.74
CA LEU A 195 -28.65 17.81 -12.95
C LEU A 195 -28.83 18.19 -14.41
N PHE A 196 -27.73 18.25 -15.18
CA PHE A 196 -27.77 18.46 -16.64
C PHE A 196 -28.10 17.18 -17.47
N GLY A 197 -28.50 16.10 -16.81
CA GLY A 197 -28.93 14.88 -17.48
C GLY A 197 -27.80 13.97 -18.02
N ALA A 198 -26.56 14.20 -17.62
CA ALA A 198 -25.42 13.40 -18.07
C ALA A 198 -25.34 11.99 -17.44
N GLY A 199 -26.21 11.67 -16.46
CA GLY A 199 -26.20 10.42 -15.71
C GLY A 199 -26.15 9.14 -16.57
N PRO A 200 -27.09 8.94 -17.52
CA PRO A 200 -27.10 7.74 -18.36
C PRO A 200 -25.83 7.61 -19.22
N TRP A 201 -25.30 8.73 -19.74
CA TRP A 201 -24.05 8.72 -20.50
C TRP A 201 -22.85 8.33 -19.62
N MET A 202 -22.76 8.86 -18.41
CA MET A 202 -21.68 8.53 -17.46
C MET A 202 -21.73 7.05 -17.07
N LEU A 203 -22.91 6.51 -16.79
CA LEU A 203 -23.08 5.09 -16.46
C LEU A 203 -22.64 4.17 -17.60
N ASN A 204 -22.88 4.54 -18.86
CA ASN A 204 -22.55 3.70 -19.99
C ASN A 204 -21.09 3.86 -20.47
N ASN A 205 -20.48 5.03 -20.29
CA ASN A 205 -19.15 5.34 -20.87
C ASN A 205 -18.03 5.45 -19.84
N ILE A 206 -18.30 5.99 -18.66
CA ILE A 206 -17.29 6.25 -17.63
C ILE A 206 -17.25 5.12 -16.58
N ALA A 207 -18.41 4.75 -16.06
CA ALA A 207 -18.50 3.77 -14.97
C ALA A 207 -17.85 2.42 -15.29
N PRO A 208 -17.97 1.83 -16.51
CA PRO A 208 -17.30 0.56 -16.83
C PRO A 208 -15.79 0.68 -16.83
N ARG A 209 -15.24 1.83 -17.30
CA ARG A 209 -13.78 2.06 -17.34
C ARG A 209 -13.21 2.20 -15.93
N ILE A 210 -13.88 3.00 -15.08
CA ILE A 210 -13.52 3.14 -13.67
C ILE A 210 -13.62 1.80 -12.96
N SER A 211 -14.71 1.06 -13.17
CA SER A 211 -14.90 -0.26 -12.56
C SER A 211 -13.81 -1.24 -12.97
N SER A 212 -13.41 -1.27 -14.24
CA SER A 212 -12.31 -2.13 -14.71
C SER A 212 -10.98 -1.74 -14.10
N PHE A 213 -10.68 -0.45 -14.01
CA PHE A 213 -9.47 0.07 -13.39
C PHE A 213 -9.42 -0.27 -11.89
N LEU A 214 -10.50 0.00 -11.15
CA LEU A 214 -10.59 -0.33 -9.72
C LEU A 214 -10.51 -1.84 -9.47
N GLY A 215 -11.09 -2.65 -10.35
CA GLY A 215 -10.96 -4.11 -10.30
C GLY A 215 -9.52 -4.57 -10.47
N PHE A 216 -8.77 -3.96 -11.38
CA PHE A 216 -7.33 -4.23 -11.55
C PHE A 216 -6.54 -3.86 -10.28
N VAL A 217 -6.77 -2.68 -9.72
CA VAL A 217 -6.12 -2.25 -8.47
C VAL A 217 -6.49 -3.17 -7.30
N ALA A 218 -7.75 -3.63 -7.24
CA ALA A 218 -8.20 -4.58 -6.23
C ALA A 218 -7.42 -5.91 -6.28
N VAL A 219 -7.09 -6.43 -7.45
CA VAL A 219 -6.25 -7.64 -7.58
C VAL A 219 -4.85 -7.41 -7.00
N ILE A 220 -4.25 -6.24 -7.24
CA ILE A 220 -2.93 -5.88 -6.70
C ILE A 220 -2.98 -5.77 -5.17
N PHE A 221 -4.03 -5.15 -4.63
CA PHE A 221 -4.25 -5.09 -3.18
C PHE A 221 -4.53 -6.46 -2.58
N GLY A 222 -5.20 -7.36 -3.32
CA GLY A 222 -5.37 -8.76 -2.94
C GLY A 222 -4.05 -9.49 -2.77
N LEU A 223 -3.10 -9.29 -3.70
CA LEU A 223 -1.75 -9.83 -3.57
C LEU A 223 -1.02 -9.24 -2.35
N SER A 224 -1.12 -7.93 -2.14
CA SER A 224 -0.54 -7.28 -0.96
C SER A 224 -1.14 -7.83 0.34
N ASN A 225 -2.46 -8.02 0.40
CA ASN A 225 -3.13 -8.66 1.53
C ASN A 225 -2.61 -10.07 1.79
N PHE A 226 -2.43 -10.87 0.73
CA PHE A 226 -1.89 -12.22 0.85
C PHE A 226 -0.49 -12.23 1.48
N VAL A 227 0.41 -11.34 1.04
CA VAL A 227 1.75 -11.19 1.60
C VAL A 227 1.69 -10.81 3.08
N HIS A 228 0.81 -9.87 3.47
CA HIS A 228 0.66 -9.47 4.86
C HIS A 228 0.12 -10.61 5.73
N VAL A 229 -0.92 -11.32 5.28
CA VAL A 229 -1.47 -12.48 6.01
C VAL A 229 -0.41 -13.57 6.22
N LEU A 230 0.39 -13.84 5.18
CA LEU A 230 1.47 -14.83 5.26
C LEU A 230 2.52 -14.46 6.32
N LEU A 231 2.83 -13.17 6.48
CA LEU A 231 3.83 -12.68 7.42
C LEU A 231 3.27 -12.42 8.83
N ILE A 232 2.00 -12.09 8.98
CA ILE A 232 1.36 -11.87 10.30
C ILE A 232 1.40 -13.15 11.14
N LEU A 233 1.12 -14.31 10.55
CA LEU A 233 1.06 -15.57 11.30
C LEU A 233 2.38 -15.90 12.02
N PRO A 234 3.55 -15.97 11.34
CA PRO A 234 4.82 -16.24 12.00
C PRO A 234 5.25 -15.13 12.96
N THR A 235 4.97 -13.85 12.62
CA THR A 235 5.35 -12.72 13.48
C THR A 235 4.55 -12.69 14.78
N ALA A 236 3.22 -12.89 14.71
CA ALA A 236 2.37 -12.96 15.89
C ALA A 236 2.69 -14.19 16.76
N LEU A 237 3.06 -15.31 16.14
CA LEU A 237 3.53 -16.48 16.88
C LEU A 237 4.85 -16.18 17.61
N ALA A 238 5.81 -15.57 16.92
CA ALA A 238 7.08 -15.15 17.50
C ALA A 238 6.87 -14.18 18.67
N HIS A 239 6.00 -13.17 18.50
CA HIS A 239 5.63 -12.23 19.56
C HIS A 239 5.08 -12.96 20.79
N ARG A 240 4.07 -13.83 20.61
CA ARG A 240 3.46 -14.59 21.73
C ARG A 240 4.44 -15.51 22.44
N LEU A 241 5.32 -16.17 21.70
CA LEU A 241 6.33 -17.05 22.30
C LEU A 241 7.36 -16.24 23.10
N LEU A 242 7.85 -15.13 22.56
CA LEU A 242 8.78 -14.25 23.26
C LEU A 242 8.15 -13.63 24.49
N ALA A 243 6.91 -13.14 24.43
CA ALA A 243 6.18 -12.61 25.57
C ALA A 243 6.05 -13.65 26.70
N ARG A 244 5.73 -14.91 26.37
CA ARG A 244 5.64 -16.00 27.36
C ARG A 244 6.98 -16.34 28.01
N VAL A 245 8.06 -16.37 27.22
CA VAL A 245 9.40 -16.72 27.73
C VAL A 245 10.01 -15.60 28.57
N THR A 246 9.78 -14.34 28.19
CA THR A 246 10.37 -13.18 28.86
C THR A 246 9.50 -12.62 29.98
N GLY A 247 8.21 -12.96 30.02
CA GLY A 247 7.23 -12.36 30.93
C GLY A 247 6.90 -10.89 30.60
N LEU A 248 7.35 -10.39 29.44
CA LEU A 248 7.09 -9.02 28.96
C LEU A 248 5.89 -9.04 28.04
N ASP A 249 4.83 -8.30 28.41
CA ASP A 249 3.69 -8.04 27.53
C ASP A 249 3.81 -6.60 27.00
N THR A 250 3.68 -6.47 25.68
CA THR A 250 3.75 -5.17 24.98
C THR A 250 2.37 -4.75 24.46
N ALA A 251 1.30 -5.19 25.14
CA ALA A 251 -0.08 -4.85 24.79
C ALA A 251 -0.36 -3.34 24.83
#